data_bbb04b74610c0881dafec54a215b6f42
#
_entry.id   bbb04b74610c0881dafec54a215b6f42
#
_cell.length_a   1.000
_cell.length_b   1.000
_cell.length_c   1.000
_cell.angle_alpha   90.00
_cell.angle_beta   90.00
_cell.angle_gamma   90.00
#
_symmetry.space_group_name_H-M   'P 1'
#
loop_
_entity.id
_entity.type
_entity.pdbx_description
1 polymer ?
#
loop_
_entity_poly.entity_id
_entity_poly.type
_entity_poly.pdbx_seq_one_letter_code
_entity_poly.pdbx_strand_id
1 'polypeptide(L)'
;MYGAALSVSVDVRECSVGERGKGGSAKVMYATVRRYEGVTDPKEAGREVEEGFMPIISEVPGFVAYYWVDAGDGVMISMSVYEDQSGAEESTRRAADYVQEHMASIIPNAPQVAAGEVVAHKTS
;
A
#
# COMPACT_ATOMS: atom_id res chain seq x y z
N MET A 1 -16.44 12.07 -1.31
CA MET A 1 -15.80 12.02 -0.18
C MET A 1 -14.50 11.32 -0.22
N TYR A 2 -14.41 10.32 -0.93
CA TYR A 2 -13.19 9.67 -0.97
C TYR A 2 -12.15 10.34 -1.78
N GLY A 3 -12.50 11.37 -2.47
CA GLY A 3 -11.50 12.10 -3.20
C GLY A 3 -10.44 12.65 -2.28
N ALA A 4 -10.79 12.72 -1.03
CA ALA A 4 -9.84 13.24 -0.07
C ALA A 4 -8.60 12.37 -0.04
N ALA A 5 -8.76 11.10 -0.31
CA ALA A 5 -7.62 10.22 -0.25
C ALA A 5 -6.60 10.60 -1.29
N LEU A 6 -7.07 11.13 -2.40
CA LEU A 6 -6.16 11.49 -3.44
C LEU A 6 -5.39 12.71 -3.06
N SER A 7 -6.01 13.60 -2.33
CA SER A 7 -5.35 14.78 -1.94
C SER A 7 -4.20 14.46 -1.04
N VAL A 8 -4.38 13.44 -0.27
CA VAL A 8 -3.35 13.04 0.66
C VAL A 8 -2.06 12.71 -0.04
N SER A 9 -2.14 12.02 -1.15
CA SER A 9 -0.91 11.64 -1.80
C SER A 9 -0.18 12.84 -2.34
N VAL A 10 -0.90 13.88 -2.72
CA VAL A 10 -0.26 15.07 -3.22
C VAL A 10 0.44 15.77 -2.08
N ASP A 11 -0.20 15.85 -0.95
CA ASP A 11 0.37 16.46 0.20
C ASP A 11 1.63 15.76 0.64
N VAL A 12 1.62 14.48 0.59
CA VAL A 12 2.76 13.71 1.01
C VAL A 12 3.95 14.10 0.17
N ARG A 13 3.75 14.25 -1.11
CA ARG A 13 4.81 14.58 -1.97
C ARG A 13 5.40 15.94 -1.65
N GLU A 14 4.60 16.92 -1.39
CA GLU A 14 5.07 18.21 -1.06
C GLU A 14 5.80 18.22 0.26
N CYS A 15 5.28 17.55 1.22
CA CYS A 15 5.91 17.50 2.51
C CYS A 15 7.26 16.86 2.44
N SER A 16 7.39 15.82 1.66
CA SER A 16 8.64 15.13 1.62
C SER A 16 9.73 16.02 1.08
N VAL A 17 9.39 16.91 0.20
CA VAL A 17 10.38 17.78 -0.32
C VAL A 17 10.94 18.66 0.78
N GLY A 18 10.09 19.21 1.59
CA GLY A 18 10.56 20.05 2.65
C GLY A 18 11.33 19.30 3.69
N GLU A 19 10.84 18.12 4.01
CA GLU A 19 11.47 17.38 5.00
C GLU A 19 12.78 16.91 4.68
N ARG A 20 12.93 16.52 3.53
CA ARG A 20 14.07 15.93 3.23
C ARG A 20 15.18 16.70 3.47
N GLY A 21 15.05 17.88 3.29
CA GLY A 21 16.14 18.74 3.41
C GLY A 21 16.96 18.49 4.61
N LYS A 22 16.33 18.37 5.70
CA LYS A 22 17.04 18.20 6.86
C LYS A 22 17.20 16.87 7.30
N GLY A 23 16.41 16.06 7.03
CA GLY A 23 16.53 14.74 7.50
C GLY A 23 17.45 13.92 6.67
N GLY A 24 18.32 14.53 5.97
CA GLY A 24 19.16 13.82 5.03
C GLY A 24 19.87 12.61 5.56
N SER A 25 20.19 12.61 6.79
CA SER A 25 20.94 11.50 7.33
C SER A 25 20.04 10.28 7.51
N ALA A 26 18.78 10.49 7.72
CA ALA A 26 17.90 9.39 8.04
C ALA A 26 17.30 8.80 6.78
N LYS A 27 16.99 7.52 6.83
CA LYS A 27 16.35 6.90 5.72
C LYS A 27 14.95 7.41 5.60
N VAL A 28 14.49 7.57 4.38
CA VAL A 28 13.15 8.04 4.12
C VAL A 28 12.34 6.83 3.68
N MET A 29 11.38 6.44 4.48
CA MET A 29 10.52 5.32 4.12
C MET A 29 9.51 5.74 3.09
N TYR A 30 9.04 4.78 2.32
CA TYR A 30 8.07 5.01 1.27
C TYR A 30 6.85 4.14 1.53
N ALA A 31 5.66 4.69 1.40
CA ALA A 31 4.44 3.94 1.65
C ALA A 31 3.58 3.91 0.41
N THR A 32 2.83 2.83 0.24
CA THR A 32 1.88 2.69 -0.84
C THR A 32 0.54 2.31 -0.26
N VAL A 33 -0.49 3.03 -0.67
CA VAL A 33 -1.85 2.75 -0.23
C VAL A 33 -2.66 2.37 -1.47
N ARG A 34 -3.36 1.24 -1.40
CA ARG A 34 -4.19 0.78 -2.50
C ARG A 34 -5.60 0.60 -1.99
N ARG A 35 -6.56 1.17 -2.70
CA ARG A 35 -7.96 1.06 -2.31
C ARG A 35 -8.68 0.25 -3.37
N TYR A 36 -9.29 -0.85 -2.94
CA TYR A 36 -10.02 -1.75 -3.82
C TYR A 36 -11.51 -1.61 -3.55
N GLU A 37 -12.31 -1.54 -4.60
CA GLU A 37 -13.75 -1.45 -4.47
C GLU A 37 -14.39 -2.62 -5.19
N GLY A 38 -15.59 -2.97 -4.80
CA GLY A 38 -16.30 -4.06 -5.44
C GLY A 38 -15.77 -5.43 -5.08
N VAL A 39 -15.12 -5.54 -3.94
CA VAL A 39 -14.59 -6.83 -3.49
C VAL A 39 -15.77 -7.73 -3.17
N THR A 40 -15.84 -8.89 -3.80
CA THR A 40 -17.02 -9.74 -3.69
C THR A 40 -17.04 -10.61 -2.46
N ASP A 41 -15.87 -10.92 -1.92
CA ASP A 41 -15.79 -11.79 -0.75
C ASP A 41 -14.68 -11.29 0.17
N PRO A 42 -14.97 -10.29 1.02
CA PRO A 42 -13.93 -9.69 1.85
C PRO A 42 -13.20 -10.65 2.77
N LYS A 43 -13.91 -11.64 3.31
CA LYS A 43 -13.26 -12.59 4.20
C LYS A 43 -12.27 -13.44 3.45
N GLU A 44 -12.65 -13.90 2.28
CA GLU A 44 -11.75 -14.72 1.48
C GLU A 44 -10.58 -13.88 0.99
N ALA A 45 -10.84 -12.61 0.67
CA ALA A 45 -9.77 -11.73 0.23
C ALA A 45 -8.73 -11.57 1.34
N GLY A 46 -9.20 -11.39 2.57
CA GLY A 46 -8.27 -11.26 3.69
C GLY A 46 -7.47 -12.51 3.93
N ARG A 47 -8.12 -13.67 3.82
CA ARG A 47 -7.43 -14.92 4.03
C ARG A 47 -6.38 -15.15 2.94
N GLU A 48 -6.76 -14.86 1.70
CA GLU A 48 -5.85 -15.05 0.58
C GLU A 48 -4.64 -14.13 0.71
N VAL A 49 -4.86 -12.89 1.13
CA VAL A 49 -3.76 -11.97 1.30
C VAL A 49 -2.84 -12.45 2.42
N GLU A 50 -3.41 -12.83 3.53
CA GLU A 50 -2.60 -13.27 4.66
C GLU A 50 -1.79 -14.51 4.36
N GLU A 51 -2.41 -15.49 3.74
CA GLU A 51 -1.73 -16.77 3.51
C GLU A 51 -0.87 -16.78 2.26
N GLY A 52 -1.28 -16.04 1.24
CA GLY A 52 -0.59 -16.13 -0.04
C GLY A 52 0.25 -14.90 -0.39
N PHE A 53 -0.28 -13.72 -0.18
CA PHE A 53 0.43 -12.52 -0.60
C PHE A 53 1.41 -11.99 0.43
N MET A 54 1.08 -12.03 1.70
CA MET A 54 1.99 -11.50 2.71
C MET A 54 3.36 -12.15 2.68
N PRO A 55 3.49 -13.46 2.47
CA PRO A 55 4.82 -14.03 2.36
C PRO A 55 5.59 -13.48 1.17
N ILE A 56 4.91 -13.17 0.07
CA ILE A 56 5.56 -12.64 -1.11
C ILE A 56 6.02 -11.21 -0.88
N ILE A 57 5.15 -10.39 -0.32
CA ILE A 57 5.45 -8.99 -0.16
C ILE A 57 6.55 -8.78 0.90
N SER A 58 6.61 -9.65 1.89
CA SER A 58 7.60 -9.50 2.93
C SER A 58 9.00 -9.81 2.46
N GLU A 59 9.13 -10.41 1.28
CA GLU A 59 10.43 -10.69 0.73
C GLU A 59 10.97 -9.56 -0.13
N VAL A 60 10.18 -8.52 -0.35
CA VAL A 60 10.65 -7.39 -1.13
C VAL A 60 11.74 -6.69 -0.33
N PRO A 61 12.89 -6.39 -0.93
CA PRO A 61 13.96 -5.73 -0.21
C PRO A 61 13.49 -4.40 0.39
N GLY A 62 13.80 -4.19 1.64
CA GLY A 62 13.38 -2.97 2.32
C GLY A 62 12.00 -3.01 2.93
N PHE A 63 11.35 -4.16 2.90
CA PHE A 63 10.01 -4.28 3.48
C PHE A 63 10.02 -3.90 4.96
N VAL A 64 9.05 -3.07 5.37
CA VAL A 64 8.92 -2.65 6.75
C VAL A 64 7.61 -3.14 7.36
N ALA A 65 6.49 -2.93 6.67
CA ALA A 65 5.19 -3.28 7.26
C ALA A 65 4.13 -3.41 6.18
N TYR A 66 3.10 -4.16 6.48
CA TYR A 66 1.98 -4.34 5.57
C TYR A 66 0.70 -4.51 6.37
N TYR A 67 -0.37 -3.85 5.93
CA TYR A 67 -1.67 -3.96 6.56
C TYR A 67 -2.74 -4.16 5.48
N TRP A 68 -3.72 -4.99 5.78
CA TRP A 68 -4.85 -5.21 4.89
C TRP A 68 -6.11 -4.90 5.72
N VAL A 69 -6.88 -3.92 5.29
CA VAL A 69 -7.98 -3.39 6.08
C VAL A 69 -9.30 -3.61 5.35
N ASP A 70 -10.28 -4.14 6.06
CA ASP A 70 -11.62 -4.30 5.51
C ASP A 70 -12.42 -3.09 5.95
N ALA A 71 -12.70 -2.19 5.02
CA ALA A 71 -13.41 -0.96 5.33
C ALA A 71 -14.93 -1.08 5.20
N GLY A 72 -15.42 -2.26 4.83
CA GLY A 72 -16.85 -2.47 4.70
C GLY A 72 -17.38 -2.17 3.31
N ASP A 73 -18.55 -2.68 3.03
CA ASP A 73 -19.22 -2.43 1.75
C ASP A 73 -18.40 -2.80 0.53
N GLY A 74 -17.59 -3.83 0.65
CA GLY A 74 -16.77 -4.27 -0.49
C GLY A 74 -15.55 -3.41 -0.72
N VAL A 75 -15.20 -2.55 0.22
CA VAL A 75 -14.01 -1.70 0.10
C VAL A 75 -12.92 -2.26 0.99
N MET A 76 -11.75 -2.49 0.42
CA MET A 76 -10.62 -2.96 1.21
C MET A 76 -9.41 -2.10 0.87
N ILE A 77 -8.54 -1.90 1.83
CA ILE A 77 -7.42 -1.00 1.68
C ILE A 77 -6.16 -1.72 2.13
N SER A 78 -5.10 -1.64 1.34
CA SER A 78 -3.82 -2.16 1.78
C SER A 78 -2.87 -0.99 1.98
N MET A 79 -1.98 -1.12 2.95
CA MET A 79 -0.95 -0.14 3.18
C MET A 79 0.34 -0.89 3.36
N SER A 80 1.35 -0.55 2.60
CA SER A 80 2.65 -1.18 2.72
C SER A 80 3.72 -0.12 2.84
N VAL A 81 4.74 -0.42 3.62
CA VAL A 81 5.81 0.53 3.89
C VAL A 81 7.14 -0.12 3.59
N TYR A 82 8.01 0.63 2.93
CA TYR A 82 9.33 0.15 2.54
C TYR A 82 10.40 1.17 2.88
N GLU A 83 11.63 0.74 2.92
CA GLU A 83 12.74 1.63 3.25
C GLU A 83 13.06 2.60 2.12
N ASP A 84 12.61 2.32 0.91
CA ASP A 84 12.86 3.23 -0.20
C ASP A 84 11.80 3.08 -1.28
N GLN A 85 11.87 3.95 -2.27
CA GLN A 85 10.89 3.98 -3.33
C GLN A 85 10.92 2.73 -4.20
N SER A 86 12.10 2.15 -4.41
CA SER A 86 12.17 0.99 -5.28
C SER A 86 11.43 -0.20 -4.68
N GLY A 87 11.46 -0.33 -3.36
CA GLY A 87 10.68 -1.39 -2.71
C GLY A 87 9.19 -1.19 -2.90
N ALA A 88 8.75 0.06 -2.78
CA ALA A 88 7.34 0.35 -2.96
C ALA A 88 6.90 0.04 -4.39
N GLU A 89 7.72 0.37 -5.37
CA GLU A 89 7.39 0.10 -6.77
C GLU A 89 7.35 -1.39 -7.05
N GLU A 90 8.27 -2.13 -6.49
CA GLU A 90 8.31 -3.56 -6.67
C GLU A 90 7.06 -4.19 -6.04
N SER A 91 6.64 -3.70 -4.88
CA SER A 91 5.47 -4.23 -4.22
C SER A 91 4.21 -4.00 -5.05
N THR A 92 4.13 -2.86 -5.71
CA THR A 92 2.96 -2.56 -6.53
C THR A 92 2.89 -3.55 -7.69
N ARG A 93 4.03 -3.85 -8.29
CA ARG A 93 4.05 -4.79 -9.39
C ARG A 93 3.65 -6.19 -8.92
N ARG A 94 4.19 -6.63 -7.79
CA ARG A 94 3.85 -7.95 -7.27
C ARG A 94 2.38 -8.04 -6.87
N ALA A 95 1.83 -6.94 -6.33
CA ALA A 95 0.43 -6.93 -5.93
C ALA A 95 -0.47 -7.07 -7.16
N ALA A 96 -0.16 -6.36 -8.23
CA ALA A 96 -0.97 -6.43 -9.43
C ALA A 96 -0.95 -7.84 -10.01
N ASP A 97 0.22 -8.45 -10.03
CA ASP A 97 0.35 -9.80 -10.58
C ASP A 97 -0.40 -10.80 -9.70
N TYR A 98 -0.27 -10.68 -8.40
CA TYR A 98 -0.89 -11.62 -7.50
C TYR A 98 -2.41 -11.56 -7.59
N VAL A 99 -2.96 -10.35 -7.61
CA VAL A 99 -4.40 -10.21 -7.70
C VAL A 99 -4.90 -10.77 -9.02
N GLN A 100 -4.20 -10.48 -10.10
CA GLN A 100 -4.63 -10.96 -11.38
C GLN A 100 -4.56 -12.48 -11.48
N GLU A 101 -3.57 -13.08 -10.90
CA GLU A 101 -3.40 -14.53 -10.98
C GLU A 101 -4.22 -15.33 -9.98
N HIS A 102 -4.48 -14.78 -8.82
CA HIS A 102 -5.09 -15.56 -7.75
C HIS A 102 -6.38 -15.00 -7.19
N MET A 103 -6.67 -13.75 -7.45
CA MET A 103 -7.81 -13.10 -6.80
C MET A 103 -8.74 -12.38 -7.76
N ALA A 104 -8.65 -12.66 -9.04
CA ALA A 104 -9.42 -11.91 -10.03
C ALA A 104 -10.92 -11.99 -9.80
N SER A 105 -11.42 -13.12 -9.34
CA SER A 105 -12.85 -13.26 -9.13
C SER A 105 -13.31 -12.56 -7.85
N ILE A 106 -12.40 -12.37 -6.90
CA ILE A 106 -12.73 -11.76 -5.63
C ILE A 106 -12.51 -10.26 -5.72
N ILE A 107 -11.48 -9.84 -6.43
CA ILE A 107 -11.14 -8.42 -6.60
C ILE A 107 -11.16 -8.12 -8.09
N PRO A 108 -12.35 -7.85 -8.64
CA PRO A 108 -12.48 -7.67 -10.08
C PRO A 108 -12.03 -6.32 -10.62
N ASN A 109 -11.87 -5.34 -9.77
CA ASN A 109 -11.53 -4.00 -10.20
C ASN A 109 -10.12 -3.62 -9.81
N ALA A 110 -9.47 -2.84 -10.65
CA ALA A 110 -8.13 -2.36 -10.33
C ALA A 110 -8.19 -1.38 -9.17
N PRO A 111 -7.18 -1.32 -8.34
CA PRO A 111 -7.20 -0.44 -7.19
C PRO A 111 -6.83 0.99 -7.55
N GLN A 112 -7.22 1.91 -6.68
CA GLN A 112 -6.72 3.26 -6.75
C GLN A 112 -5.46 3.27 -5.89
N VAL A 113 -4.37 3.76 -6.43
CA VAL A 113 -3.08 3.68 -5.76
C VAL A 113 -2.56 5.07 -5.45
N ALA A 114 -2.10 5.27 -4.22
CA ALA A 114 -1.41 6.48 -3.84
C ALA A 114 -0.10 6.07 -3.17
N ALA A 115 0.97 6.74 -3.49
CA ALA A 115 2.26 6.38 -2.94
C ALA A 115 3.10 7.63 -2.70
N GLY A 116 3.93 7.60 -1.69
CA GLY A 116 4.77 8.74 -1.39
C GLY A 116 5.66 8.47 -0.21
N GLU A 117 6.46 9.47 0.13
CA GLU A 117 7.37 9.35 1.25
C GLU A 117 6.63 9.47 2.56
N VAL A 118 7.05 8.71 3.54
CA VAL A 118 6.47 8.80 4.87
C VAL A 118 7.11 10.01 5.54
N VAL A 119 6.30 11.01 5.83
CA VAL A 119 6.83 12.24 6.40
C VAL A 119 6.69 12.31 7.92
N ALA A 120 5.94 11.39 8.50
CA ALA A 120 5.83 11.31 9.96
C ALA A 120 5.31 9.93 10.31
N HIS A 121 5.86 9.33 11.36
CA HIS A 121 5.34 8.06 11.81
C HIS A 121 5.68 7.89 13.27
N LYS A 122 4.93 7.04 13.93
CA LYS A 122 5.18 6.73 15.32
C LYS A 122 4.67 5.32 15.56
N THR A 123 5.48 4.52 16.23
CA THR A 123 5.05 3.16 16.57
C THR A 123 5.21 2.97 18.05
N SER A 124 4.48 2.03 18.62
CA SER A 124 4.55 1.79 20.07
C SER A 124 5.81 1.06 20.49
#